data_93f388016b628ee509c380a009b4dae6
#
_entry.id   93f388016b628ee509c380a009b4dae6
#
_cell.length_a   1.000
_cell.length_b   1.000
_cell.length_c   1.000
_cell.angle_alpha   90.00
_cell.angle_beta   90.00
_cell.angle_gamma   90.00
#
_symmetry.space_group_name_H-M   'P 1'
#
loop_
_entity.id
_entity.type
_entity.pdbx_description
1 polymer ?
#
loop_
_entity_poly.entity_id
_entity_poly.type
_entity_poly.pdbx_seq_one_letter_code
_entity_poly.pdbx_strand_id
1 'polypeptide(L)'
;MPPKEKRAPKVPVDPLIQQAYLEGRFALIDKPLHWTSFDVVRKMRSLLQIKKIGHAGTLDPLATGLLIVCTGKYTKKINEYMAREKEYTGHITLGAVTPTYDLESEPMHQKDPGFLTNEMIRETTARFVGVIEQFPPVYSAIKQDGVANYELARKGVDVKTKARPVTIEQFEITSIELPVLTFRVVCSTGTYIRSLAHDFGQALGCGAYLSSLRRTRIGEFDVAAALSMEQFEASLS
;
A
#
# COMPACT_ATOMS: atom_id res chain seq x y z
N MET A 1 32.69 8.29 3.93
CA MET A 1 31.80 7.57 4.89
C MET A 1 31.11 8.62 5.74
N PRO A 2 29.76 8.71 5.72
CA PRO A 2 29.07 9.57 6.66
C PRO A 2 29.27 9.05 8.09
N PRO A 3 29.32 9.93 9.11
CA PRO A 3 29.52 9.52 10.49
C PRO A 3 28.37 8.61 10.93
N LYS A 4 28.70 7.50 11.61
CA LYS A 4 27.70 6.64 12.25
C LYS A 4 26.96 7.45 13.30
N GLU A 5 25.71 7.82 13.02
CA GLU A 5 24.83 8.39 14.03
C GLU A 5 24.86 7.50 15.29
N LYS A 6 25.22 8.09 16.40
CA LYS A 6 25.13 7.43 17.71
C LYS A 6 23.66 7.08 17.92
N ARG A 7 23.34 5.78 18.01
CA ARG A 7 21.98 5.32 18.34
C ARG A 7 21.56 6.02 19.63
N ALA A 8 20.46 6.75 19.59
CA ALA A 8 19.82 7.28 20.79
C ALA A 8 19.64 6.15 21.84
N PRO A 9 19.77 6.44 23.14
CA PRO A 9 19.55 5.44 24.16
C PRO A 9 18.17 4.80 23.96
N LYS A 10 18.13 3.47 23.95
CA LYS A 10 16.86 2.74 23.82
C LYS A 10 16.01 3.05 25.05
N VAL A 11 14.81 3.58 24.85
CA VAL A 11 13.81 3.67 25.91
C VAL A 11 13.57 2.25 26.44
N PRO A 12 13.72 2.00 27.75
CA PRO A 12 13.45 0.67 28.30
C PRO A 12 11.96 0.35 28.10
N VAL A 13 11.69 -0.78 27.48
CA VAL A 13 10.32 -1.29 27.28
C VAL A 13 9.84 -1.87 28.62
N ASP A 14 8.60 -1.53 29.01
CA ASP A 14 7.97 -2.15 30.17
C ASP A 14 7.94 -3.68 30.00
N PRO A 15 8.48 -4.45 30.96
CA PRO A 15 8.53 -5.91 30.87
C PRO A 15 7.16 -6.57 30.66
N LEU A 16 6.09 -6.01 31.23
CA LEU A 16 4.73 -6.54 31.06
C LEU A 16 4.22 -6.33 29.64
N ILE A 17 4.50 -5.15 29.07
CA ILE A 17 4.17 -4.83 27.68
C ILE A 17 4.95 -5.75 26.73
N GLN A 18 6.27 -5.90 26.97
CA GLN A 18 7.11 -6.79 26.17
C GLN A 18 6.61 -8.23 26.21
N GLN A 19 6.28 -8.75 27.41
CA GLN A 19 5.75 -10.10 27.60
C GLN A 19 4.44 -10.30 26.83
N ALA A 20 3.52 -9.32 26.87
CA ALA A 20 2.26 -9.39 26.13
C ALA A 20 2.49 -9.47 24.60
N TYR A 21 3.48 -8.75 24.04
CA TYR A 21 3.84 -8.86 22.64
C TYR A 21 4.56 -10.19 22.30
N LEU A 22 5.37 -10.73 23.22
CA LEU A 22 5.98 -12.06 23.07
C LEU A 22 4.93 -13.17 22.97
N GLU A 23 3.93 -13.14 23.83
CA GLU A 23 2.82 -14.11 23.83
C GLU A 23 1.97 -13.99 22.56
N GLY A 24 1.71 -12.78 22.12
CA GLY A 24 1.04 -12.44 20.86
C GLY A 24 0.01 -11.36 21.00
N ARG A 25 0.22 -10.33 20.20
CA ARG A 25 -0.70 -9.20 19.99
C ARG A 25 -0.70 -8.80 18.52
N PHE A 26 -1.66 -8.00 18.14
CA PHE A 26 -1.56 -7.17 16.95
C PHE A 26 -1.48 -5.70 17.35
N ALA A 27 -0.85 -4.90 16.50
CA ALA A 27 -0.83 -3.45 16.59
C ALA A 27 -1.30 -2.86 15.26
N LEU A 28 -2.06 -1.78 15.33
CA LEU A 28 -2.44 -0.96 14.20
C LEU A 28 -1.42 0.16 14.07
N ILE A 29 -0.70 0.19 12.97
CA ILE A 29 0.35 1.18 12.72
C ILE A 29 -0.03 2.02 11.50
N ASP A 30 0.04 3.33 11.63
CA ASP A 30 0.00 4.26 10.51
C ASP A 30 1.39 4.30 9.88
N LYS A 31 1.56 3.56 8.77
CA LYS A 31 2.85 3.47 8.08
C LYS A 31 3.21 4.82 7.48
N PRO A 32 4.35 5.41 7.86
CA PRO A 32 4.79 6.67 7.27
C PRO A 32 5.21 6.52 5.81
N LEU A 33 5.21 7.64 5.09
CA LEU A 33 5.72 7.75 3.73
C LEU A 33 7.20 7.35 3.66
N HIS A 34 7.63 6.79 2.54
CA HIS A 34 8.99 6.31 2.25
C HIS A 34 9.48 5.11 3.09
N TRP A 35 8.64 4.57 3.95
CA TRP A 35 8.93 3.33 4.63
C TRP A 35 8.32 2.13 3.90
N THR A 36 9.07 1.03 3.82
CA THR A 36 8.49 -0.25 3.46
C THR A 36 7.70 -0.83 4.65
N SER A 37 6.75 -1.72 4.39
CA SER A 37 6.07 -2.47 5.46
C SER A 37 7.06 -3.27 6.30
N PHE A 38 8.19 -3.71 5.71
CA PHE A 38 9.25 -4.41 6.41
C PHE A 38 10.06 -3.48 7.34
N ASP A 39 10.22 -2.19 7.02
CA ASP A 39 10.90 -1.22 7.89
C ASP A 39 10.11 -1.03 9.19
N VAL A 40 8.77 -0.97 9.11
CA VAL A 40 7.91 -0.95 10.30
C VAL A 40 8.14 -2.20 11.15
N VAL A 41 8.09 -3.39 10.54
CA VAL A 41 8.34 -4.65 11.25
C VAL A 41 9.74 -4.69 11.86
N ARG A 42 10.76 -4.21 11.15
CA ARG A 42 12.14 -4.16 11.62
C ARG A 42 12.31 -3.20 12.82
N LYS A 43 11.69 -2.01 12.75
CA LYS A 43 11.71 -1.03 13.87
C LYS A 43 11.00 -1.61 15.09
N MET A 44 9.79 -2.15 14.94
CA MET A 44 9.04 -2.76 16.04
C MET A 44 9.77 -3.96 16.65
N ARG A 45 10.38 -4.82 15.81
CA ARG A 45 11.20 -5.95 16.26
C ARG A 45 12.36 -5.50 17.13
N SER A 46 13.01 -4.40 16.73
CA SER A 46 14.13 -3.82 17.48
C SER A 46 13.70 -3.19 18.81
N LEU A 47 12.55 -2.51 18.83
CA LEU A 47 12.00 -1.90 20.05
C LEU A 47 11.57 -2.99 21.04
N LEU A 48 10.74 -3.91 20.62
CA LEU A 48 10.17 -4.98 21.45
C LEU A 48 11.17 -6.10 21.78
N GLN A 49 12.30 -6.19 21.06
CA GLN A 49 13.30 -7.27 21.16
C GLN A 49 12.70 -8.69 20.97
N ILE A 50 11.73 -8.81 20.07
CA ILE A 50 11.05 -10.07 19.75
C ILE A 50 11.44 -10.56 18.35
N LYS A 51 11.43 -11.89 18.14
CA LYS A 51 11.78 -12.49 16.84
C LYS A 51 10.55 -12.72 15.97
N LYS A 52 9.46 -13.19 16.56
CA LYS A 52 8.26 -13.60 15.85
C LYS A 52 7.30 -12.43 15.65
N ILE A 53 7.42 -11.78 14.50
CA ILE A 53 6.67 -10.58 14.11
C ILE A 53 6.53 -10.52 12.59
N GLY A 54 5.37 -10.11 12.10
CA GLY A 54 5.07 -9.93 10.68
C GLY A 54 3.88 -9.01 10.47
N HIS A 55 3.59 -8.63 9.24
CA HIS A 55 2.48 -7.73 8.89
C HIS A 55 1.43 -8.41 8.01
N ALA A 56 0.20 -7.89 8.03
CA ALA A 56 -0.92 -8.35 7.23
C ALA A 56 -1.18 -7.42 6.04
N GLY A 57 -0.51 -7.70 4.93
CA GLY A 57 -0.67 -6.99 3.67
C GLY A 57 0.32 -5.83 3.48
N THR A 58 1.15 -5.98 2.45
CA THR A 58 2.18 -5.00 2.07
C THR A 58 1.54 -3.68 1.64
N LEU A 59 2.19 -2.58 2.02
CA LEU A 59 2.03 -1.26 1.44
C LEU A 59 3.35 -0.88 0.75
N ASP A 60 3.24 -0.28 -0.43
CA ASP A 60 4.39 0.23 -1.17
C ASP A 60 5.09 1.36 -0.39
N PRO A 61 6.35 1.69 -0.67
CA PRO A 61 7.08 2.77 0.02
C PRO A 61 6.38 4.13 -0.08
N LEU A 62 5.79 4.45 -1.24
CA LEU A 62 5.07 5.70 -1.48
C LEU A 62 3.61 5.68 -0.95
N ALA A 63 3.13 4.56 -0.42
CA ALA A 63 1.83 4.48 0.23
C ALA A 63 1.96 4.71 1.74
N THR A 64 0.93 5.27 2.35
CA THR A 64 0.79 5.49 3.79
C THR A 64 -0.40 4.74 4.37
N GLY A 65 -0.62 4.83 5.67
CA GLY A 65 -1.85 4.38 6.30
C GLY A 65 -1.75 3.03 6.99
N LEU A 66 -2.90 2.43 7.22
CA LEU A 66 -3.08 1.31 8.13
C LEU A 66 -2.27 0.07 7.74
N LEU A 67 -1.42 -0.36 8.66
CA LEU A 67 -0.68 -1.61 8.60
C LEU A 67 -0.93 -2.41 9.89
N ILE A 68 -1.51 -3.60 9.78
CA ILE A 68 -1.67 -4.51 10.92
C ILE A 68 -0.38 -5.29 11.09
N VAL A 69 0.25 -5.15 12.24
CA VAL A 69 1.47 -5.88 12.61
C VAL A 69 1.14 -6.89 13.70
N CYS A 70 1.46 -8.16 13.48
CA CYS A 70 1.18 -9.27 14.39
C CYS A 70 2.45 -9.80 15.03
N THR A 71 2.37 -10.18 16.31
CA THR A 71 3.50 -10.72 17.07
C THR A 71 3.14 -12.07 17.71
N GLY A 72 4.15 -12.83 18.14
CA GLY A 72 3.98 -14.08 18.85
C GLY A 72 2.99 -15.04 18.18
N LYS A 73 2.03 -15.55 18.92
CA LYS A 73 0.99 -16.47 18.40
C LYS A 73 0.05 -15.82 17.37
N TYR A 74 -0.12 -14.49 17.40
CA TYR A 74 -0.98 -13.77 16.43
C TYR A 74 -0.41 -13.75 15.02
N THR A 75 0.87 -14.05 14.81
CA THR A 75 1.42 -14.22 13.46
C THR A 75 0.71 -15.30 12.64
N LYS A 76 0.04 -16.27 13.31
CA LYS A 76 -0.79 -17.28 12.65
C LYS A 76 -2.08 -16.72 12.05
N LYS A 77 -2.52 -15.53 12.52
CA LYS A 77 -3.72 -14.81 12.02
C LYS A 77 -3.46 -13.86 10.88
N ILE A 78 -2.20 -13.70 10.43
CA ILE A 78 -1.83 -12.79 9.35
C ILE A 78 -2.68 -13.00 8.10
N ASN A 79 -2.87 -14.25 7.68
CA ASN A 79 -3.65 -14.57 6.49
C ASN A 79 -5.15 -14.22 6.66
N GLU A 80 -5.69 -14.33 7.86
CA GLU A 80 -7.07 -13.92 8.18
C GLU A 80 -7.24 -12.40 7.99
N TYR A 81 -6.32 -11.59 8.51
CA TYR A 81 -6.33 -10.14 8.30
C TYR A 81 -6.05 -9.75 6.85
N MET A 82 -5.16 -10.49 6.18
CA MET A 82 -4.87 -10.26 4.76
C MET A 82 -6.06 -10.51 3.85
N ALA A 83 -6.93 -11.46 4.19
CA ALA A 83 -8.11 -11.81 3.39
C ALA A 83 -9.21 -10.74 3.42
N ARG A 84 -9.20 -9.85 4.42
CA ARG A 84 -10.24 -8.83 4.61
C ARG A 84 -10.23 -7.80 3.48
N GLU A 85 -11.38 -7.18 3.25
CA GLU A 85 -11.57 -6.03 2.38
C GLU A 85 -10.67 -4.86 2.81
N LYS A 86 -10.27 -4.01 1.88
CA LYS A 86 -9.47 -2.80 2.12
C LYS A 86 -10.14 -1.59 1.53
N GLU A 87 -9.97 -0.46 2.22
CA GLU A 87 -10.32 0.85 1.69
C GLU A 87 -9.06 1.68 1.52
N TYR A 88 -9.04 2.42 0.43
CA TYR A 88 -7.95 3.34 0.09
C TYR A 88 -8.51 4.68 -0.35
N THR A 89 -7.77 5.74 -0.04
CA THR A 89 -7.91 7.07 -0.63
C THR A 89 -6.59 7.49 -1.24
N GLY A 90 -6.61 8.47 -2.12
CA GLY A 90 -5.38 8.96 -2.75
C GLY A 90 -5.64 9.82 -3.97
N HIS A 91 -4.60 9.99 -4.76
CA HIS A 91 -4.64 10.79 -5.97
C HIS A 91 -4.22 9.98 -7.19
N ILE A 92 -4.95 10.18 -8.28
CA ILE A 92 -4.59 9.72 -9.62
C ILE A 92 -4.26 10.95 -10.44
N THR A 93 -3.09 10.98 -11.08
CA THR A 93 -2.70 12.05 -12.00
C THR A 93 -2.88 11.57 -13.43
N LEU A 94 -3.73 12.30 -14.18
CA LEU A 94 -4.04 12.04 -15.58
C LEU A 94 -3.01 12.66 -16.51
N GLY A 95 -2.97 12.18 -17.75
CA GLY A 95 -2.20 12.79 -18.83
C GLY A 95 -0.77 12.28 -18.96
N ALA A 96 -0.37 11.27 -18.20
CA ALA A 96 0.92 10.60 -18.36
C ALA A 96 0.86 9.18 -17.83
N VAL A 97 1.84 8.36 -18.14
CA VAL A 97 2.01 7.02 -17.57
C VAL A 97 3.40 6.89 -16.95
N THR A 98 3.57 5.96 -16.02
CA THR A 98 4.86 5.60 -15.45
C THR A 98 5.08 4.09 -15.54
N PRO A 99 6.31 3.59 -15.69
CA PRO A 99 6.58 2.15 -15.73
C PRO A 99 6.17 1.39 -14.47
N THR A 100 6.18 2.05 -13.31
CA THR A 100 5.78 1.48 -12.01
C THR A 100 4.31 1.70 -11.67
N TYR A 101 3.58 2.47 -12.51
CA TYR A 101 2.20 2.93 -12.32
C TYR A 101 2.05 3.88 -11.11
N ASP A 102 3.17 4.39 -10.56
CA ASP A 102 3.26 5.36 -9.48
C ASP A 102 4.48 6.28 -9.65
N LEU A 103 4.81 7.08 -8.63
CA LEU A 103 5.94 8.02 -8.64
C LEU A 103 7.31 7.39 -8.27
N GLU A 104 7.45 6.06 -8.24
CA GLU A 104 8.78 5.41 -8.16
C GLU A 104 9.55 5.53 -9.48
N SER A 105 8.88 5.89 -10.57
CA SER A 105 9.49 6.18 -11.88
C SER A 105 8.92 7.45 -12.50
N GLU A 106 9.71 8.08 -13.38
CA GLU A 106 9.37 9.34 -14.02
C GLU A 106 8.18 9.20 -15.00
N PRO A 107 7.27 10.21 -15.04
CA PRO A 107 6.18 10.26 -16.00
C PRO A 107 6.65 10.38 -17.44
N MET A 108 6.02 9.64 -18.35
CA MET A 108 6.28 9.63 -19.77
C MET A 108 4.98 9.63 -20.59
N HIS A 109 5.09 9.78 -21.91
CA HIS A 109 3.94 9.77 -22.84
C HIS A 109 2.85 10.78 -22.44
N GLN A 110 3.26 12.04 -22.27
CA GLN A 110 2.34 13.11 -21.86
C GLN A 110 1.27 13.37 -22.92
N LYS A 111 0.03 13.48 -22.45
CA LYS A 111 -1.16 13.82 -23.25
C LYS A 111 -2.06 14.74 -22.41
N ASP A 112 -2.42 15.89 -22.97
CA ASP A 112 -3.29 16.84 -22.27
C ASP A 112 -4.65 16.18 -21.92
N PRO A 113 -5.05 16.12 -20.66
CA PRO A 113 -6.34 15.60 -20.24
C PRO A 113 -7.48 16.62 -20.36
N GLY A 114 -7.23 17.83 -20.85
CA GLY A 114 -8.20 18.94 -20.91
C GLY A 114 -9.43 18.68 -21.77
N PHE A 115 -9.45 17.60 -22.57
CA PHE A 115 -10.64 17.17 -23.31
C PHE A 115 -11.66 16.40 -22.46
N LEU A 116 -11.28 15.97 -21.25
CA LEU A 116 -12.15 15.19 -20.36
C LEU A 116 -13.15 16.08 -19.65
N THR A 117 -14.42 15.64 -19.63
CA THR A 117 -15.44 16.25 -18.79
C THR A 117 -15.56 15.52 -17.45
N ASN A 118 -16.09 16.21 -16.44
CA ASN A 118 -16.34 15.60 -15.14
C ASN A 118 -17.26 14.37 -15.23
N GLU A 119 -18.21 14.39 -16.17
CA GLU A 119 -19.13 13.28 -16.45
C GLU A 119 -18.38 12.07 -17.00
N MET A 120 -17.57 12.25 -18.05
CA MET A 120 -16.73 11.17 -18.60
C MET A 120 -15.88 10.49 -17.55
N ILE A 121 -15.27 11.29 -16.67
CA ILE A 121 -14.42 10.78 -15.59
C ILE A 121 -15.24 9.91 -14.62
N ARG A 122 -16.40 10.42 -14.16
CA ARG A 122 -17.27 9.71 -13.21
C ARG A 122 -17.93 8.46 -13.82
N GLU A 123 -18.40 8.53 -15.04
CA GLU A 123 -18.99 7.38 -15.75
C GLU A 123 -17.97 6.25 -15.97
N THR A 124 -16.72 6.61 -16.25
CA THR A 124 -15.66 5.62 -16.47
C THR A 124 -15.39 4.79 -15.19
N THR A 125 -15.60 5.32 -13.97
CA THR A 125 -15.42 4.52 -12.75
C THR A 125 -16.34 3.32 -12.67
N ALA A 126 -17.56 3.41 -13.19
CA ALA A 126 -18.55 2.32 -13.20
C ALA A 126 -18.05 1.06 -13.93
N ARG A 127 -17.13 1.22 -14.90
CA ARG A 127 -16.52 0.11 -15.65
C ARG A 127 -15.58 -0.74 -14.81
N PHE A 128 -15.16 -0.23 -13.66
CA PHE A 128 -14.21 -0.88 -12.74
C PHE A 128 -14.88 -1.40 -11.47
N VAL A 129 -16.18 -1.19 -11.29
CA VAL A 129 -16.94 -1.72 -10.15
C VAL A 129 -17.41 -3.14 -10.45
N GLY A 130 -17.36 -4.02 -9.45
CA GLY A 130 -17.65 -5.45 -9.56
C GLY A 130 -16.40 -6.29 -9.71
N VAL A 131 -16.55 -7.48 -10.29
CA VAL A 131 -15.43 -8.40 -10.56
C VAL A 131 -14.74 -7.98 -11.85
N ILE A 132 -13.45 -7.68 -11.77
CA ILE A 132 -12.63 -7.31 -12.93
C ILE A 132 -11.40 -8.21 -13.02
N GLU A 133 -10.90 -8.43 -14.23
CA GLU A 133 -9.61 -9.05 -14.47
C GLU A 133 -8.50 -7.99 -14.39
N GLN A 134 -7.58 -8.14 -13.46
CA GLN A 134 -6.49 -7.19 -13.25
C GLN A 134 -5.13 -7.84 -13.43
N PHE A 135 -4.26 -7.22 -14.21
CA PHE A 135 -2.85 -7.57 -14.29
C PHE A 135 -2.09 -6.89 -13.14
N PRO A 136 -1.41 -7.67 -12.27
CA PRO A 136 -0.50 -7.09 -11.30
C PRO A 136 0.59 -6.28 -11.99
N PRO A 137 1.07 -5.19 -11.40
CA PRO A 137 2.21 -4.46 -11.96
C PRO A 137 3.46 -5.35 -11.97
N VAL A 138 4.32 -5.15 -12.96
CA VAL A 138 5.61 -5.86 -13.07
C VAL A 138 6.43 -5.64 -11.79
N TYR A 139 6.42 -4.43 -11.25
CA TYR A 139 7.07 -4.08 -9.97
C TYR A 139 6.18 -4.46 -8.79
N SER A 140 6.06 -5.77 -8.50
CA SER A 140 5.25 -6.30 -7.41
C SER A 140 6.03 -7.31 -6.55
N ALA A 141 5.50 -7.59 -5.35
CA ALA A 141 6.06 -8.58 -4.44
C ALA A 141 5.65 -10.03 -4.78
N ILE A 142 4.93 -10.25 -5.88
CA ILE A 142 4.62 -11.59 -6.39
C ILE A 142 5.93 -12.29 -6.73
N LYS A 143 6.04 -13.56 -6.33
CA LYS A 143 7.25 -14.35 -6.60
C LYS A 143 7.06 -15.24 -7.82
N GLN A 144 8.07 -15.28 -8.68
CA GLN A 144 8.26 -16.27 -9.73
C GLN A 144 9.54 -17.04 -9.38
N ASP A 145 9.45 -18.37 -9.27
CA ASP A 145 10.56 -19.26 -8.90
C ASP A 145 11.30 -18.81 -7.61
N GLY A 146 10.56 -18.29 -6.65
CA GLY A 146 11.07 -17.84 -5.35
C GLY A 146 11.64 -16.42 -5.32
N VAL A 147 11.80 -15.74 -6.47
CA VAL A 147 12.30 -14.37 -6.60
C VAL A 147 11.13 -13.40 -6.82
N ALA A 148 11.13 -12.26 -6.14
CA ALA A 148 10.07 -11.27 -6.31
C ALA A 148 10.14 -10.58 -7.68
N ASN A 149 8.98 -10.32 -8.30
CA ASN A 149 8.90 -9.71 -9.62
C ASN A 149 9.64 -8.37 -9.69
N TYR A 150 9.56 -7.53 -8.64
CA TYR A 150 10.28 -6.27 -8.62
C TYR A 150 11.81 -6.44 -8.67
N GLU A 151 12.36 -7.53 -8.12
CA GLU A 151 13.80 -7.84 -8.19
C GLU A 151 14.20 -8.26 -9.58
N LEU A 152 13.36 -9.07 -10.25
CA LEU A 152 13.57 -9.49 -11.63
C LEU A 152 13.50 -8.30 -12.59
N ALA A 153 12.48 -7.45 -12.44
CA ALA A 153 12.29 -6.27 -13.26
C ALA A 153 13.46 -5.27 -13.15
N ARG A 154 13.96 -5.02 -11.93
CA ARG A 154 15.15 -4.18 -11.72
C ARG A 154 16.43 -4.74 -12.35
N LYS A 155 16.49 -6.04 -12.58
CA LYS A 155 17.59 -6.70 -13.31
C LYS A 155 17.38 -6.74 -14.82
N GLY A 156 16.30 -6.10 -15.33
CA GLY A 156 15.99 -6.09 -16.76
C GLY A 156 15.39 -7.40 -17.29
N VAL A 157 14.99 -8.32 -16.41
CA VAL A 157 14.34 -9.58 -16.81
C VAL A 157 12.89 -9.27 -17.21
N ASP A 158 12.47 -9.79 -18.36
CA ASP A 158 11.06 -9.69 -18.79
C ASP A 158 10.15 -10.50 -17.86
N VAL A 159 9.30 -9.80 -17.11
CA VAL A 159 8.39 -10.40 -16.12
C VAL A 159 6.99 -10.45 -16.71
N LYS A 160 6.52 -11.67 -16.99
CA LYS A 160 5.14 -11.88 -17.45
C LYS A 160 4.21 -12.02 -16.24
N THR A 161 3.27 -11.11 -16.09
CA THR A 161 2.19 -11.21 -15.10
C THR A 161 0.97 -11.89 -15.72
N LYS A 162 0.20 -12.60 -14.88
CA LYS A 162 -1.08 -13.20 -15.28
C LYS A 162 -2.21 -12.39 -14.69
N ALA A 163 -3.25 -12.14 -15.47
CA ALA A 163 -4.48 -11.55 -14.99
C ALA A 163 -5.09 -12.43 -13.88
N ARG A 164 -5.74 -11.78 -12.95
CA ARG A 164 -6.46 -12.45 -11.87
C ARG A 164 -7.72 -11.67 -11.52
N PRO A 165 -8.80 -12.37 -11.15
CA PRO A 165 -10.01 -11.71 -10.72
C PRO A 165 -9.79 -10.98 -9.38
N VAL A 166 -10.26 -9.75 -9.30
CA VAL A 166 -10.37 -8.95 -8.08
C VAL A 166 -11.74 -8.29 -8.05
N THR A 167 -12.25 -7.99 -6.86
CA THR A 167 -13.53 -7.31 -6.71
C THR A 167 -13.31 -5.88 -6.25
N ILE A 168 -13.88 -4.93 -6.96
CA ILE A 168 -13.96 -3.52 -6.57
C ILE A 168 -15.42 -3.28 -6.11
N GLU A 169 -15.61 -3.10 -4.82
CA GLU A 169 -16.93 -2.84 -4.23
C GLU A 169 -17.40 -1.42 -4.54
N GLN A 170 -16.47 -0.46 -4.45
CA GLN A 170 -16.72 0.95 -4.71
C GLN A 170 -15.50 1.59 -5.35
N PHE A 171 -15.73 2.44 -6.34
CA PHE A 171 -14.71 3.32 -6.91
C PHE A 171 -15.34 4.68 -7.19
N GLU A 172 -14.95 5.67 -6.41
CA GLU A 172 -15.51 7.01 -6.41
C GLU A 172 -14.43 8.06 -6.66
N ILE A 173 -14.69 9.01 -7.55
CA ILE A 173 -13.89 10.24 -7.69
C ILE A 173 -14.55 11.32 -6.81
N THR A 174 -13.87 11.67 -5.72
CA THR A 174 -14.37 12.61 -4.70
C THR A 174 -14.06 14.06 -5.03
N SER A 175 -12.95 14.33 -5.77
CA SER A 175 -12.63 15.65 -6.32
C SER A 175 -11.97 15.52 -7.71
N ILE A 176 -12.23 16.51 -8.57
CA ILE A 176 -11.65 16.64 -9.90
C ILE A 176 -11.00 18.02 -10.02
N GLU A 177 -9.67 18.03 -10.03
CA GLU A 177 -8.82 19.21 -10.18
C GLU A 177 -7.74 18.90 -11.24
N LEU A 178 -8.17 18.84 -12.51
CA LEU A 178 -7.29 18.39 -13.59
C LEU A 178 -5.90 19.02 -13.53
N PRO A 179 -4.83 18.22 -13.64
CA PRO A 179 -4.83 16.80 -14.02
C PRO A 179 -5.01 15.82 -12.84
N VAL A 180 -5.25 16.29 -11.62
CA VAL A 180 -5.30 15.45 -10.41
C VAL A 180 -6.75 15.11 -10.04
N LEU A 181 -7.00 13.83 -9.81
CA LEU A 181 -8.26 13.29 -9.29
C LEU A 181 -8.03 12.78 -7.88
N THR A 182 -8.90 13.16 -6.94
CA THR A 182 -8.96 12.53 -5.62
C THR A 182 -9.97 11.38 -5.68
N PHE A 183 -9.62 10.23 -5.14
CA PHE A 183 -10.46 9.03 -5.19
C PHE A 183 -10.59 8.34 -3.84
N ARG A 184 -11.64 7.54 -3.75
CA ARG A 184 -11.87 6.53 -2.71
C ARG A 184 -12.20 5.21 -3.39
N VAL A 185 -11.61 4.11 -2.92
CA VAL A 185 -11.88 2.76 -3.44
C VAL A 185 -12.00 1.76 -2.29
N VAL A 186 -13.00 0.87 -2.40
CA VAL A 186 -13.16 -0.29 -1.52
C VAL A 186 -13.02 -1.55 -2.38
N CYS A 187 -12.14 -2.46 -1.98
CA CYS A 187 -11.79 -3.61 -2.83
C CYS A 187 -11.37 -4.85 -2.03
N SER A 188 -11.44 -5.99 -2.71
CA SER A 188 -10.98 -7.27 -2.21
C SER A 188 -9.46 -7.32 -1.98
N THR A 189 -9.02 -8.31 -1.23
CA THR A 189 -7.59 -8.61 -1.11
C THR A 189 -6.97 -8.89 -2.48
N GLY A 190 -5.72 -8.49 -2.62
CA GLY A 190 -4.95 -8.73 -3.84
C GLY A 190 -5.15 -7.68 -4.95
N THR A 191 -6.04 -6.72 -4.77
CA THR A 191 -6.19 -5.60 -5.71
C THR A 191 -4.98 -4.67 -5.66
N TYR A 192 -4.43 -4.33 -6.83
CA TYR A 192 -3.38 -3.33 -7.00
C TYR A 192 -3.99 -2.00 -7.41
N ILE A 193 -3.94 -1.02 -6.51
CA ILE A 193 -4.48 0.31 -6.80
C ILE A 193 -3.66 1.02 -7.88
N ARG A 194 -2.36 0.72 -8.00
CA ARG A 194 -1.51 1.18 -9.10
C ARG A 194 -2.01 0.72 -10.47
N SER A 195 -2.35 -0.58 -10.59
CA SER A 195 -2.95 -1.10 -11.84
C SER A 195 -4.32 -0.48 -12.10
N LEU A 196 -5.15 -0.30 -11.07
CA LEU A 196 -6.45 0.36 -11.23
C LEU A 196 -6.29 1.78 -11.77
N ALA A 197 -5.35 2.57 -11.23
CA ALA A 197 -5.08 3.93 -11.71
C ALA A 197 -4.59 3.94 -13.17
N HIS A 198 -3.68 3.04 -13.52
CA HIS A 198 -3.18 2.89 -14.88
C HIS A 198 -4.31 2.52 -15.85
N ASP A 199 -5.07 1.46 -15.55
CA ASP A 199 -6.16 0.96 -16.41
C ASP A 199 -7.27 2.01 -16.57
N PHE A 200 -7.57 2.75 -15.49
CA PHE A 200 -8.52 3.86 -15.52
C PHE A 200 -8.06 4.98 -16.47
N GLY A 201 -6.77 5.35 -16.43
CA GLY A 201 -6.21 6.32 -17.36
C GLY A 201 -6.20 5.85 -18.82
N GLN A 202 -5.99 4.54 -19.05
CA GLN A 202 -6.13 3.94 -20.39
C GLN A 202 -7.59 4.02 -20.88
N ALA A 203 -8.55 3.71 -20.02
CA ALA A 203 -9.98 3.79 -20.35
C ALA A 203 -10.44 5.22 -20.66
N LEU A 204 -9.82 6.23 -20.04
CA LEU A 204 -10.03 7.65 -20.34
C LEU A 204 -9.27 8.12 -21.61
N GLY A 205 -8.35 7.32 -22.13
CA GLY A 205 -7.59 7.62 -23.34
C GLY A 205 -6.46 8.64 -23.20
N CYS A 206 -6.10 9.04 -21.97
CA CYS A 206 -5.00 10.00 -21.72
C CYS A 206 -3.83 9.41 -20.95
N GLY A 207 -3.96 8.17 -20.39
CA GLY A 207 -3.03 7.63 -19.45
C GLY A 207 -3.17 8.22 -18.04
N ALA A 208 -2.73 7.48 -17.03
CA ALA A 208 -2.69 7.92 -15.65
C ALA A 208 -1.67 7.11 -14.84
N TYR A 209 -1.32 7.66 -13.69
CA TYR A 209 -0.54 6.98 -12.66
C TYR A 209 -1.01 7.38 -11.26
N LEU A 210 -0.73 6.53 -10.29
CA LEU A 210 -1.04 6.77 -8.89
C LEU A 210 -0.02 7.75 -8.30
N SER A 211 -0.45 8.96 -7.91
CA SER A 211 0.44 9.99 -7.35
C SER A 211 0.44 10.03 -5.82
N SER A 212 -0.58 9.49 -5.16
CA SER A 212 -0.56 9.22 -3.71
C SER A 212 -1.50 8.08 -3.35
N LEU A 213 -1.21 7.40 -2.24
CA LEU A 213 -2.04 6.31 -1.73
C LEU A 213 -2.01 6.28 -0.20
N ARG A 214 -3.19 6.15 0.39
CA ARG A 214 -3.36 5.90 1.81
C ARG A 214 -4.36 4.77 2.03
N ARG A 215 -3.97 3.72 2.76
CA ARG A 215 -4.91 2.70 3.20
C ARG A 215 -5.61 3.16 4.47
N THR A 216 -6.91 3.41 4.38
CA THR A 216 -7.73 3.93 5.49
C THR A 216 -8.34 2.82 6.33
N ARG A 217 -8.64 1.65 5.72
CA ARG A 217 -9.34 0.57 6.43
C ARG A 217 -8.90 -0.82 5.98
N ILE A 218 -8.93 -1.77 6.91
CA ILE A 218 -8.79 -3.23 6.67
C ILE A 218 -9.88 -3.93 7.47
N GLY A 219 -10.92 -4.45 6.81
CA GLY A 219 -12.09 -5.00 7.48
C GLY A 219 -12.70 -3.98 8.46
N GLU A 220 -12.79 -4.33 9.73
CA GLU A 220 -13.29 -3.47 10.81
C GLU A 220 -12.25 -2.49 11.38
N PHE A 221 -10.99 -2.59 10.99
CA PHE A 221 -9.92 -1.74 11.52
C PHE A 221 -9.78 -0.46 10.70
N ASP A 222 -9.87 0.69 11.36
CA ASP A 222 -9.71 2.02 10.78
C ASP A 222 -8.35 2.61 11.12
N VAL A 223 -7.79 3.39 10.20
CA VAL A 223 -6.50 4.08 10.39
C VAL A 223 -6.52 5.12 11.50
N ALA A 224 -7.71 5.65 11.84
CA ALA A 224 -7.87 6.57 12.95
C ALA A 224 -7.52 5.96 14.32
N ALA A 225 -7.59 4.62 14.43
CA ALA A 225 -7.17 3.88 15.63
C ALA A 225 -5.70 3.45 15.57
N ALA A 226 -4.98 3.75 14.50
CA ALA A 226 -3.58 3.35 14.34
C ALA A 226 -2.63 4.36 15.01
N LEU A 227 -1.55 3.85 15.55
CA LEU A 227 -0.48 4.65 16.13
C LEU A 227 0.57 5.00 15.08
N SER A 228 1.10 6.21 15.10
CA SER A 228 2.36 6.50 14.41
C SER A 228 3.50 5.69 15.04
N MET A 229 4.64 5.60 14.35
CA MET A 229 5.80 4.89 14.92
C MET A 229 6.33 5.53 16.21
N GLU A 230 6.24 6.86 16.32
CA GLU A 230 6.61 7.63 17.51
C GLU A 230 5.62 7.37 18.66
N GLN A 231 4.32 7.38 18.39
CA GLN A 231 3.29 7.06 19.37
C GLN A 231 3.41 5.60 19.85
N PHE A 232 3.69 4.68 18.93
CA PHE A 232 3.93 3.29 19.28
C PHE A 232 5.15 3.16 20.20
N GLU A 233 6.28 3.80 19.88
CA GLU A 233 7.48 3.79 20.71
C GLU A 233 7.20 4.37 22.10
N ALA A 234 6.47 5.49 22.17
CA ALA A 234 6.08 6.10 23.45
C ALA A 234 5.12 5.24 24.29
N SER A 235 4.31 4.38 23.65
CA SER A 235 3.39 3.48 24.35
C SER A 235 4.07 2.27 25.01
N LEU A 236 5.37 2.10 24.84
CA LEU A 236 6.14 0.96 25.37
C LEU A 236 6.78 1.21 26.74
N SER A 237 6.74 2.45 27.23
CA SER A 237 7.28 2.86 28.54
C SER A 237 6.21 2.91 29.62
#